data_90f6a3a6d4c820521750dc8c5e7047ab
#
_entry.id   90f6a3a6d4c820521750dc8c5e7047ab
#
_cell.length_a   1.000
_cell.length_b   1.000
_cell.length_c   1.000
_cell.angle_alpha   90.00
_cell.angle_beta   90.00
_cell.angle_gamma   90.00
#
_symmetry.space_group_name_H-M   'P 1'
#
loop_
_entity.id
_entity.type
_entity.pdbx_description
1 polymer ?
#
loop_
_entity_poly.entity_id
_entity_poly.type
_entity_poly.pdbx_seq_one_letter_code
_entity_poly.pdbx_strand_id
1 'polypeptide(L)'
;MLYLWMPEANGVWHWSSGECWYQASSLEHLIQDTQEFHGQEAVVFFPSREVQLLQQTLAKTQYKKLGVDGVKYLLEEFVVLPIDAMKVFHHFQDPDQLVVLGVAKSTVETLQHALNLIPVKVMALLPDFLILPTPAVGQIVMANVSGRLLVREREFVGNSIDDLALFLDYQSIDQRYKISNFSAEQMQSLEAMVTHEHIESFHYEPPHLKKPKTHPFNVLPKAKNSSTKSGYWQACAAVLVTALVAQFAYDALRWYQYRKVADQTAVQAMEQYKYWFGQNSRVTEQNLKSQFESQLRLNKNANTQALQLLSRVGPILMQNQIVASRVNYDTAVLTMELKANSSAVLQNLTQQLNQQGFKVELGNIQPNGAGAIGLVKIQ
;
A
#
# COMPACT_ATOMS: atom_id res chain seq x y z
N MET A 1 -7.56 -16.54 28.40
CA MET A 1 -6.63 -15.40 28.12
C MET A 1 -5.55 -15.47 29.17
N LEU A 2 -4.31 -15.38 28.76
CA LEU A 2 -3.16 -15.41 29.67
C LEU A 2 -2.89 -14.00 30.22
N TYR A 3 -2.63 -13.91 31.51
CA TYR A 3 -2.21 -12.69 32.19
C TYR A 3 -0.78 -12.87 32.70
N LEU A 4 0.07 -11.91 32.40
CA LEU A 4 1.45 -11.87 32.87
C LEU A 4 1.63 -10.60 33.68
N TRP A 5 2.35 -10.68 34.79
CA TRP A 5 2.63 -9.53 35.65
C TRP A 5 4.13 -9.43 35.86
N MET A 6 4.67 -8.28 35.44
CA MET A 6 6.11 -8.05 35.43
C MET A 6 6.62 -7.80 36.84
N PRO A 7 7.85 -8.21 37.15
CA PRO A 7 8.47 -7.94 38.43
C PRO A 7 8.74 -6.46 38.64
N GLU A 8 8.82 -6.09 39.90
CA GLU A 8 9.52 -4.89 40.36
C GLU A 8 11.01 -5.22 40.55
N ALA A 9 11.58 -4.81 41.74
CA ALA A 9 13.00 -4.99 42.00
C ALA A 9 13.44 -6.45 42.26
N ASN A 10 12.51 -7.33 42.66
CA ASN A 10 12.83 -8.72 43.02
C ASN A 10 12.98 -9.72 41.88
N GLY A 11 12.66 -9.32 40.66
CA GLY A 11 12.78 -10.14 39.47
C GLY A 11 11.77 -11.29 39.32
N VAL A 12 10.82 -11.45 40.27
CA VAL A 12 9.82 -12.53 40.24
C VAL A 12 8.64 -12.15 39.35
N TRP A 13 8.42 -12.92 38.34
CA TRP A 13 7.29 -12.79 37.42
C TRP A 13 6.08 -13.56 37.97
N HIS A 14 4.89 -13.08 37.64
CA HIS A 14 3.66 -13.79 37.92
C HIS A 14 2.89 -14.02 36.64
N TRP A 15 2.19 -15.15 36.56
CA TRP A 15 1.32 -15.45 35.45
C TRP A 15 0.04 -16.13 35.92
N SER A 16 -1.01 -15.99 35.13
CA SER A 16 -2.32 -16.59 35.43
C SER A 16 -3.06 -16.94 34.16
N SER A 17 -3.69 -18.11 34.14
CA SER A 17 -4.65 -18.51 33.11
C SER A 17 -6.07 -17.99 33.37
N GLY A 18 -6.30 -17.33 34.51
CA GLY A 18 -7.58 -16.75 34.93
C GLY A 18 -8.12 -17.26 36.27
N GLU A 19 -7.51 -18.26 36.88
CA GLU A 19 -7.94 -18.84 38.16
C GLU A 19 -7.11 -18.37 39.34
N CYS A 20 -5.80 -18.52 39.24
CA CYS A 20 -4.87 -18.11 40.32
C CYS A 20 -3.58 -17.58 39.71
N TRP A 21 -2.78 -16.88 40.54
CA TRP A 21 -1.46 -16.40 40.15
C TRP A 21 -0.39 -17.43 40.50
N TYR A 22 0.43 -17.75 39.52
CA TYR A 22 1.65 -18.56 39.66
C TYR A 22 2.88 -17.65 39.66
N GLN A 23 3.97 -18.13 40.25
CA GLN A 23 5.22 -17.37 40.32
C GLN A 23 6.30 -18.06 39.48
N ALA A 24 7.05 -17.27 38.73
CA ALA A 24 8.24 -17.67 38.04
C ALA A 24 9.41 -16.84 38.48
N SER A 25 10.46 -17.49 38.99
CA SER A 25 11.61 -16.82 39.64
C SER A 25 12.50 -16.05 38.67
N SER A 26 12.36 -16.25 37.37
CA SER A 26 13.09 -15.55 36.29
C SER A 26 12.27 -15.50 35.02
N LEU A 27 12.74 -14.73 34.04
CA LEU A 27 12.12 -14.69 32.72
C LEU A 27 12.23 -16.06 32.00
N GLU A 28 13.35 -16.78 32.21
CA GLU A 28 13.53 -18.10 31.62
C GLU A 28 12.50 -19.11 32.18
N HIS A 29 12.25 -19.09 33.49
CA HIS A 29 11.21 -19.92 34.12
C HIS A 29 9.82 -19.54 33.60
N LEU A 30 9.53 -18.24 33.45
CA LEU A 30 8.28 -17.78 32.87
C LEU A 30 8.08 -18.33 31.45
N ILE A 31 9.14 -18.30 30.61
CA ILE A 31 9.10 -18.82 29.25
C ILE A 31 8.81 -20.32 29.26
N GLN A 32 9.42 -21.08 30.18
CA GLN A 32 9.16 -22.52 30.33
C GLN A 32 7.72 -22.79 30.78
N ASP A 33 7.25 -22.09 31.81
CA ASP A 33 5.90 -22.27 32.36
C ASP A 33 4.81 -21.92 31.37
N THR A 34 5.08 -20.91 30.52
CA THR A 34 4.12 -20.42 29.54
C THR A 34 4.26 -21.06 28.15
N GLN A 35 5.12 -22.07 27.99
CA GLN A 35 5.37 -22.70 26.70
C GLN A 35 4.12 -23.41 26.13
N GLU A 36 3.28 -24.01 26.99
CA GLU A 36 2.01 -24.61 26.60
C GLU A 36 1.00 -23.61 26.01
N PHE A 37 1.16 -22.31 26.34
CA PHE A 37 0.34 -21.21 25.84
C PHE A 37 0.93 -20.52 24.61
N HIS A 38 1.86 -21.17 23.92
CA HIS A 38 2.54 -20.59 22.75
C HIS A 38 1.55 -20.01 21.73
N GLY A 39 1.76 -18.75 21.37
CA GLY A 39 0.92 -18.03 20.41
C GLY A 39 -0.45 -17.61 20.92
N GLN A 40 -0.84 -17.94 22.16
CA GLN A 40 -2.07 -17.46 22.76
C GLN A 40 -2.00 -15.97 23.07
N GLU A 41 -3.17 -15.33 23.08
CA GLU A 41 -3.30 -13.91 23.42
C GLU A 41 -3.07 -13.69 24.92
N ALA A 42 -2.17 -12.78 25.23
CA ALA A 42 -1.81 -12.42 26.60
C ALA A 42 -1.94 -10.92 26.86
N VAL A 43 -2.28 -10.58 28.10
CA VAL A 43 -2.22 -9.22 28.66
C VAL A 43 -1.09 -9.19 29.64
N VAL A 44 -0.23 -8.17 29.52
CA VAL A 44 0.89 -7.97 30.44
C VAL A 44 0.65 -6.75 31.30
N PHE A 45 0.87 -6.91 32.59
CA PHE A 45 0.84 -5.81 33.55
C PHE A 45 2.27 -5.42 33.92
N PHE A 46 2.54 -4.13 33.92
CA PHE A 46 3.82 -3.57 34.37
C PHE A 46 3.62 -2.70 35.62
N PRO A 47 4.67 -2.50 36.42
CA PRO A 47 4.53 -1.77 37.71
C PRO A 47 4.00 -0.36 37.51
N SER A 48 2.95 -0.01 38.24
CA SER A 48 2.33 1.33 38.21
C SER A 48 3.26 2.42 38.74
N ARG A 49 4.28 2.11 39.52
CA ARG A 49 5.30 3.09 39.93
C ARG A 49 6.17 3.62 38.77
N GLU A 50 6.15 2.96 37.61
CA GLU A 50 6.80 3.43 36.38
C GLU A 50 5.94 4.46 35.59
N VAL A 51 4.74 4.75 36.07
CA VAL A 51 3.84 5.69 35.44
C VAL A 51 3.58 6.92 36.31
N GLN A 52 3.47 8.05 35.64
CA GLN A 52 2.94 9.28 36.22
C GLN A 52 1.49 9.43 35.77
N LEU A 53 0.57 9.48 36.73
CA LEU A 53 -0.84 9.73 36.51
C LEU A 53 -1.20 11.16 36.92
N LEU A 54 -1.89 11.84 36.02
CA LEU A 54 -2.49 13.15 36.28
C LEU A 54 -3.99 13.07 36.06
N GLN A 55 -4.77 13.49 37.01
CA GLN A 55 -6.19 13.67 36.91
C GLN A 55 -6.53 15.15 36.94
N GLN A 56 -7.29 15.62 35.98
CA GLN A 56 -7.67 17.03 35.91
C GLN A 56 -9.13 17.17 35.50
N THR A 57 -9.85 18.10 36.15
CA THR A 57 -11.18 18.51 35.74
C THR A 57 -11.04 19.52 34.59
N LEU A 58 -11.56 19.22 33.41
CA LEU A 58 -11.42 20.04 32.22
C LEU A 58 -12.68 19.96 31.37
N ALA A 59 -13.25 21.10 31.02
CA ALA A 59 -14.41 21.11 30.14
C ALA A 59 -14.09 20.47 28.79
N LYS A 60 -15.02 19.71 28.22
CA LYS A 60 -14.87 19.00 26.93
C LYS A 60 -14.45 19.91 25.75
N THR A 61 -14.91 21.17 25.80
CA THR A 61 -14.53 22.19 24.80
C THR A 61 -13.06 22.61 24.91
N GLN A 62 -12.55 22.69 26.14
CA GLN A 62 -11.14 23.01 26.41
C GLN A 62 -10.25 21.83 26.03
N TYR A 63 -10.65 20.60 26.38
CA TYR A 63 -9.95 19.38 25.98
C TYR A 63 -9.80 19.29 24.46
N LYS A 64 -10.88 19.56 23.69
CA LYS A 64 -10.83 19.57 22.22
C LYS A 64 -9.89 20.65 21.65
N LYS A 65 -9.78 21.80 22.31
CA LYS A 65 -8.87 22.88 21.90
C LYS A 65 -7.40 22.58 22.19
N LEU A 66 -7.11 21.88 23.29
CA LEU A 66 -5.76 21.48 23.64
C LEU A 66 -5.15 20.54 22.59
N GLY A 67 -5.95 19.63 22.06
CA GLY A 67 -5.45 18.60 21.15
C GLY A 67 -4.48 17.63 21.86
N VAL A 68 -3.90 16.71 21.09
CA VAL A 68 -3.00 15.68 21.65
C VAL A 68 -1.73 16.29 22.24
N ASP A 69 -1.15 17.28 21.56
CA ASP A 69 0.09 17.92 22.00
C ASP A 69 -0.14 18.75 23.25
N GLY A 70 -1.23 19.51 23.34
CA GLY A 70 -1.56 20.30 24.52
C GLY A 70 -1.79 19.44 25.76
N VAL A 71 -2.46 18.28 25.61
CA VAL A 71 -2.62 17.33 26.73
C VAL A 71 -1.28 16.78 27.22
N LYS A 72 -0.33 16.55 26.34
CA LYS A 72 1.01 16.10 26.68
C LYS A 72 1.70 17.09 27.64
N TYR A 73 1.61 18.39 27.37
CA TYR A 73 2.23 19.43 28.19
C TYR A 73 1.58 19.59 29.59
N LEU A 74 0.36 19.10 29.81
CA LEU A 74 -0.23 19.10 31.15
C LEU A 74 0.56 18.26 32.17
N LEU A 75 1.31 17.27 31.68
CA LEU A 75 2.19 16.45 32.54
C LEU A 75 3.52 17.11 32.85
N GLU A 76 3.95 18.12 32.12
CA GLU A 76 5.31 18.68 32.22
C GLU A 76 5.65 19.18 33.62
N GLU A 77 4.68 19.77 34.32
CA GLU A 77 4.88 20.26 35.70
C GLU A 77 4.98 19.15 36.75
N PHE A 78 4.60 17.91 36.38
CA PHE A 78 4.52 16.78 37.33
C PHE A 78 5.59 15.72 37.06
N VAL A 79 6.45 15.90 36.07
CA VAL A 79 7.47 14.91 35.67
C VAL A 79 8.86 15.52 35.74
N VAL A 80 9.83 14.71 36.16
CA VAL A 80 11.24 15.13 36.21
C VAL A 80 11.91 14.98 34.83
N LEU A 81 11.43 14.02 34.02
CA LEU A 81 11.96 13.77 32.68
C LEU A 81 11.42 14.80 31.69
N PRO A 82 12.21 15.19 30.69
CA PRO A 82 11.71 16.01 29.58
C PRO A 82 10.49 15.35 28.94
N ILE A 83 9.45 16.11 28.69
CA ILE A 83 8.18 15.58 28.20
C ILE A 83 8.34 14.84 26.85
N ASP A 84 9.35 15.20 26.06
CA ASP A 84 9.69 14.51 24.80
C ASP A 84 10.34 13.14 25.01
N ALA A 85 10.86 12.85 26.21
CA ALA A 85 11.35 11.53 26.59
C ALA A 85 10.23 10.61 27.10
N MET A 86 8.99 11.10 27.18
CA MET A 86 7.84 10.34 27.67
C MET A 86 6.91 9.92 26.54
N LYS A 87 6.24 8.78 26.72
CA LYS A 87 5.01 8.41 26.00
C LYS A 87 3.83 8.83 26.85
N VAL A 88 2.92 9.59 26.27
CA VAL A 88 1.76 10.11 26.97
C VAL A 88 0.50 9.52 26.36
N PHE A 89 -0.35 9.00 27.22
CA PHE A 89 -1.67 8.45 26.92
C PHE A 89 -2.71 9.26 27.69
N HIS A 90 -3.89 9.41 27.16
CA HIS A 90 -4.94 10.14 27.84
C HIS A 90 -6.31 9.55 27.54
N HIS A 91 -7.22 9.75 28.47
CA HIS A 91 -8.61 9.39 28.33
C HIS A 91 -9.47 10.51 28.91
N PHE A 92 -10.41 10.99 28.09
CA PHE A 92 -11.38 11.96 28.54
C PHE A 92 -12.68 11.23 28.91
N GLN A 93 -13.10 11.35 30.15
CA GLN A 93 -14.32 10.78 30.72
C GLN A 93 -15.35 11.88 30.87
N ASP A 94 -16.48 11.72 30.17
CA ASP A 94 -17.58 12.69 30.32
C ASP A 94 -18.07 12.76 31.76
N PRO A 95 -18.43 13.93 32.33
CA PRO A 95 -18.58 15.18 31.57
C PRO A 95 -17.29 16.04 31.45
N ASP A 96 -16.33 15.88 32.36
CA ASP A 96 -15.25 16.86 32.55
C ASP A 96 -13.94 16.25 33.12
N GLN A 97 -13.82 14.94 33.18
CA GLN A 97 -12.65 14.28 33.74
C GLN A 97 -11.63 13.89 32.70
N LEU A 98 -10.45 14.44 32.76
CA LEU A 98 -9.30 14.07 31.96
C LEU A 98 -8.31 13.27 32.81
N VAL A 99 -7.96 12.08 32.40
CA VAL A 99 -6.89 11.28 32.98
C VAL A 99 -5.75 11.18 31.98
N VAL A 100 -4.56 11.55 32.38
CA VAL A 100 -3.34 11.53 31.59
C VAL A 100 -2.34 10.59 32.24
N LEU A 101 -1.79 9.68 31.45
CA LEU A 101 -0.78 8.72 31.88
C LEU A 101 0.51 8.98 31.11
N GLY A 102 1.60 9.22 31.80
CA GLY A 102 2.94 9.34 31.25
C GLY A 102 3.82 8.18 31.67
N VAL A 103 4.62 7.66 30.74
CA VAL A 103 5.64 6.64 31.00
C VAL A 103 6.90 6.97 30.23
N ALA A 104 8.08 6.76 30.81
CA ALA A 104 9.33 7.01 30.11
C ALA A 104 9.45 6.13 28.83
N LYS A 105 9.92 6.69 27.73
CA LYS A 105 10.13 5.93 26.48
C LYS A 105 11.11 4.79 26.69
N SER A 106 12.19 5.04 27.44
CA SER A 106 13.18 4.01 27.78
C SER A 106 12.58 2.83 28.53
N THR A 107 11.70 3.10 29.52
CA THR A 107 10.95 2.04 30.25
C THR A 107 10.12 1.22 29.26
N VAL A 108 9.35 1.87 28.38
CA VAL A 108 8.52 1.16 27.40
C VAL A 108 9.35 0.31 26.44
N GLU A 109 10.48 0.81 25.98
CA GLU A 109 11.41 0.06 25.10
C GLU A 109 11.98 -1.16 25.81
N THR A 110 12.43 -1.00 27.06
CA THR A 110 12.92 -2.12 27.89
C THR A 110 11.84 -3.18 28.09
N LEU A 111 10.61 -2.76 28.43
CA LEU A 111 9.48 -3.65 28.58
C LEU A 111 9.17 -4.40 27.28
N GLN A 112 9.18 -3.72 26.15
CA GLN A 112 8.95 -4.34 24.85
C GLN A 112 10.03 -5.37 24.48
N HIS A 113 11.29 -5.07 24.80
CA HIS A 113 12.37 -6.05 24.58
C HIS A 113 12.17 -7.32 25.42
N ALA A 114 11.80 -7.19 26.69
CA ALA A 114 11.51 -8.35 27.54
C ALA A 114 10.34 -9.17 26.99
N LEU A 115 9.27 -8.50 26.51
CA LEU A 115 8.08 -9.16 25.98
C LEU A 115 8.33 -9.91 24.67
N ASN A 116 9.28 -9.47 23.85
CA ASN A 116 9.64 -10.16 22.61
C ASN A 116 10.29 -11.54 22.85
N LEU A 117 10.78 -11.79 24.06
CA LEU A 117 11.38 -13.07 24.44
C LEU A 117 10.32 -14.11 24.87
N ILE A 118 9.12 -13.68 25.22
CA ILE A 118 8.06 -14.54 25.74
C ILE A 118 7.28 -15.16 24.56
N PRO A 119 7.01 -16.48 24.54
CA PRO A 119 6.41 -17.17 23.38
C PRO A 119 4.90 -16.96 23.23
N VAL A 120 4.35 -15.86 23.72
CA VAL A 120 2.93 -15.52 23.67
C VAL A 120 2.67 -14.27 22.83
N LYS A 121 1.44 -14.12 22.35
CA LYS A 121 1.03 -12.94 21.61
C LYS A 121 0.54 -11.86 22.55
N VAL A 122 1.41 -10.93 22.91
CA VAL A 122 1.03 -9.83 23.78
C VAL A 122 0.08 -8.86 23.08
N MET A 123 -1.14 -8.72 23.60
CA MET A 123 -2.20 -7.89 23.05
C MET A 123 -2.29 -6.53 23.71
N ALA A 124 -1.89 -6.45 24.98
CA ALA A 124 -1.90 -5.22 25.76
C ALA A 124 -0.78 -5.23 26.81
N LEU A 125 -0.22 -4.05 27.05
CA LEU A 125 0.70 -3.76 28.12
C LEU A 125 0.10 -2.64 28.96
N LEU A 126 -0.32 -2.97 30.19
CA LEU A 126 -1.16 -2.14 31.05
C LEU A 126 -0.52 -1.92 32.43
N PRO A 127 -0.79 -0.80 33.10
CA PRO A 127 -0.38 -0.61 34.51
C PRO A 127 -1.02 -1.64 35.44
N ASP A 128 -0.29 -2.10 36.43
CA ASP A 128 -0.71 -3.21 37.29
C ASP A 128 -1.85 -2.89 38.27
N PHE A 129 -2.13 -1.62 38.58
CA PHE A 129 -3.34 -1.28 39.33
C PHE A 129 -4.63 -1.74 38.67
N LEU A 130 -4.61 -1.96 37.34
CA LEU A 130 -5.75 -2.48 36.58
C LEU A 130 -6.03 -3.98 36.82
N ILE A 131 -5.16 -4.65 37.58
CA ILE A 131 -5.40 -6.01 38.10
C ILE A 131 -6.58 -5.99 39.09
N LEU A 132 -6.77 -4.89 39.80
CA LEU A 132 -7.87 -4.72 40.74
C LEU A 132 -9.20 -4.48 40.03
N PRO A 133 -10.32 -4.90 40.62
CA PRO A 133 -11.64 -4.58 40.12
C PRO A 133 -11.90 -3.05 40.10
N THR A 134 -12.76 -2.62 39.18
CA THR A 134 -13.14 -1.20 39.08
C THR A 134 -13.93 -0.79 40.33
N PRO A 135 -13.52 0.26 41.06
CA PRO A 135 -14.22 0.72 42.22
C PRO A 135 -15.58 1.35 41.87
N ALA A 136 -16.52 1.30 42.84
CA ALA A 136 -17.73 2.08 42.76
C ALA A 136 -17.45 3.58 43.06
N VAL A 137 -18.43 4.43 42.76
CA VAL A 137 -18.28 5.88 43.10
C VAL A 137 -18.11 6.06 44.59
N GLY A 138 -17.08 6.80 45.00
CA GLY A 138 -16.76 7.04 46.43
C GLY A 138 -16.14 5.81 47.12
N GLN A 139 -15.63 4.86 46.35
CA GLN A 139 -14.94 3.69 46.89
C GLN A 139 -13.52 3.58 46.32
N ILE A 140 -12.58 3.17 47.16
CA ILE A 140 -11.22 2.81 46.80
C ILE A 140 -11.07 1.29 46.95
N VAL A 141 -10.52 0.63 45.95
CA VAL A 141 -10.20 -0.81 46.03
C VAL A 141 -8.72 -0.97 46.25
N MET A 142 -8.37 -1.76 47.26
CA MET A 142 -6.99 -2.05 47.63
C MET A 142 -6.80 -3.56 47.80
N ALA A 143 -5.72 -4.10 47.31
CA ALA A 143 -5.36 -5.50 47.56
C ALA A 143 -3.85 -5.67 47.66
N ASN A 144 -3.43 -6.50 48.58
CA ASN A 144 -2.08 -7.01 48.58
C ASN A 144 -2.01 -8.23 47.69
N VAL A 145 -1.41 -8.08 46.54
CA VAL A 145 -1.28 -9.16 45.54
C VAL A 145 0.21 -9.46 45.38
N SER A 146 0.61 -10.66 45.78
CA SER A 146 2.00 -11.13 45.70
C SER A 146 3.03 -10.18 46.36
N GLY A 147 2.66 -9.61 47.49
CA GLY A 147 3.52 -8.73 48.28
C GLY A 147 3.51 -7.26 47.80
N ARG A 148 2.72 -6.92 46.80
CA ARG A 148 2.53 -5.52 46.37
C ARG A 148 1.16 -5.02 46.80
N LEU A 149 1.15 -3.85 47.45
CA LEU A 149 -0.10 -3.19 47.79
C LEU A 149 -0.54 -2.31 46.62
N LEU A 150 -1.51 -2.80 45.89
CA LEU A 150 -2.11 -2.09 44.75
C LEU A 150 -3.35 -1.33 45.23
N VAL A 151 -3.54 -0.16 44.66
CA VAL A 151 -4.68 0.71 44.90
C VAL A 151 -5.32 1.11 43.60
N ARG A 152 -6.66 1.05 43.55
CA ARG A 152 -7.45 1.59 42.44
C ARG A 152 -8.52 2.50 43.00
N GLU A 153 -8.35 3.80 42.72
CA GLU A 153 -9.22 4.85 43.23
C GLU A 153 -10.43 5.08 42.32
N ARG A 154 -10.22 4.94 41.02
CA ARG A 154 -11.25 5.11 39.95
C ARG A 154 -11.00 4.17 38.81
N GLU A 155 -11.87 4.18 37.83
CA GLU A 155 -11.75 3.32 36.66
C GLU A 155 -10.37 3.37 35.99
N PHE A 156 -9.78 4.58 35.87
CA PHE A 156 -8.50 4.82 35.23
C PHE A 156 -7.44 5.41 36.12
N VAL A 157 -7.66 5.42 37.43
CA VAL A 157 -6.73 5.98 38.42
C VAL A 157 -6.39 4.95 39.46
N GLY A 158 -5.10 4.74 39.68
CA GLY A 158 -4.58 3.83 40.68
C GLY A 158 -3.06 3.79 40.68
N ASN A 159 -2.47 3.16 41.66
CA ASN A 159 -1.02 3.04 41.81
C ASN A 159 -0.65 1.81 42.65
N SER A 160 0.64 1.51 42.72
CA SER A 160 1.25 0.67 43.76
C SER A 160 1.78 1.58 44.88
N ILE A 161 1.46 1.27 46.12
CA ILE A 161 1.86 2.08 47.27
C ILE A 161 2.77 1.29 48.21
N ASP A 162 3.77 1.96 48.74
CA ASP A 162 4.70 1.39 49.72
C ASP A 162 4.29 1.71 51.16
N ASP A 163 3.73 2.90 51.38
CA ASP A 163 3.31 3.38 52.69
C ASP A 163 1.78 3.62 52.70
N LEU A 164 1.08 2.71 53.38
CA LEU A 164 -0.38 2.78 53.47
C LEU A 164 -0.83 3.97 54.33
N ALA A 165 -0.11 4.29 55.42
CA ALA A 165 -0.49 5.38 56.30
C ALA A 165 -0.37 6.73 55.60
N LEU A 166 0.73 6.94 54.88
CA LEU A 166 0.93 8.14 54.05
C LEU A 166 -0.16 8.27 52.96
N PHE A 167 -0.51 7.18 52.33
CA PHE A 167 -1.59 7.19 51.30
C PHE A 167 -2.93 7.61 51.92
N LEU A 168 -3.27 7.03 53.09
CA LEU A 168 -4.55 7.30 53.76
C LEU A 168 -4.65 8.76 54.28
N ASP A 169 -3.54 9.38 54.68
CA ASP A 169 -3.52 10.80 55.09
C ASP A 169 -3.99 11.76 54.01
N TYR A 170 -3.78 11.41 52.76
CA TYR A 170 -4.22 12.23 51.61
C TYR A 170 -5.64 11.94 51.14
N GLN A 171 -6.34 10.95 51.70
CA GLN A 171 -7.68 10.58 51.32
C GLN A 171 -8.75 11.35 52.08
N SER A 172 -9.95 11.46 51.52
CA SER A 172 -11.11 12.06 52.17
C SER A 172 -11.64 11.18 53.27
N ILE A 173 -12.12 11.78 54.39
CA ILE A 173 -12.63 11.08 55.61
C ILE A 173 -13.84 10.18 55.28
N ASP A 174 -14.67 10.57 54.31
CA ASP A 174 -15.89 9.81 53.91
C ASP A 174 -15.64 8.70 52.88
N GLN A 175 -14.36 8.40 52.57
CA GLN A 175 -14.01 7.41 51.56
C GLN A 175 -14.28 5.99 52.08
N ARG A 176 -14.87 5.14 51.23
CA ARG A 176 -15.06 3.72 51.51
C ARG A 176 -13.90 2.91 50.89
N TYR A 177 -13.50 1.89 51.63
CA TYR A 177 -12.38 1.03 51.22
C TYR A 177 -12.84 -0.40 51.04
N LYS A 178 -12.55 -0.95 49.90
CA LYS A 178 -12.76 -2.36 49.59
C LYS A 178 -11.40 -3.05 49.57
N ILE A 179 -11.15 -3.95 50.52
CA ILE A 179 -9.81 -4.50 50.75
C ILE A 179 -9.73 -6.01 50.58
N SER A 180 -8.55 -6.50 50.13
CA SER A 180 -8.28 -7.93 50.06
C SER A 180 -6.83 -8.26 50.38
N ASN A 181 -6.60 -9.40 51.02
CA ASN A 181 -5.28 -9.97 51.32
C ASN A 181 -4.37 -9.05 52.12
N PHE A 182 -4.92 -8.17 52.97
CA PHE A 182 -4.13 -7.30 53.82
C PHE A 182 -3.39 -8.11 54.91
N SER A 183 -2.15 -7.73 55.20
CA SER A 183 -1.44 -8.22 56.37
C SER A 183 -2.06 -7.65 57.66
N ALA A 184 -1.76 -8.28 58.80
CA ALA A 184 -2.22 -7.80 60.11
C ALA A 184 -1.76 -6.36 60.38
N GLU A 185 -0.53 -6.00 59.97
CA GLU A 185 0.03 -4.64 60.10
C GLU A 185 -0.72 -3.62 59.23
N GLN A 186 -1.00 -4.01 57.99
CA GLN A 186 -1.76 -3.16 57.05
C GLN A 186 -3.18 -2.94 57.55
N MET A 187 -3.81 -3.99 58.09
CA MET A 187 -5.15 -3.88 58.68
C MET A 187 -5.17 -2.99 59.88
N GLN A 188 -4.22 -3.13 60.78
CA GLN A 188 -4.09 -2.25 61.98
C GLN A 188 -3.87 -0.79 61.59
N SER A 189 -3.04 -0.54 60.55
CA SER A 189 -2.81 0.82 60.03
C SER A 189 -4.08 1.42 59.43
N LEU A 190 -4.85 0.62 58.69
CA LEU A 190 -6.12 1.06 58.08
C LEU A 190 -7.17 1.36 59.19
N GLU A 191 -7.36 0.47 60.16
CA GLU A 191 -8.32 0.61 61.23
C GLU A 191 -8.00 1.77 62.22
N ALA A 192 -6.73 2.16 62.27
CA ALA A 192 -6.31 3.34 63.05
C ALA A 192 -6.78 4.67 62.43
N MET A 193 -6.99 4.68 61.10
CA MET A 193 -7.30 5.90 60.33
C MET A 193 -8.71 5.92 59.76
N VAL A 194 -9.33 4.75 59.59
CA VAL A 194 -10.61 4.58 58.92
C VAL A 194 -11.62 3.86 59.82
N THR A 195 -12.85 4.34 59.89
CA THR A 195 -13.92 3.72 60.68
C THR A 195 -14.30 2.36 60.05
N HIS A 196 -14.54 1.35 60.87
CA HIS A 196 -14.91 0.00 60.40
C HIS A 196 -16.10 -0.06 59.44
N GLU A 197 -17.05 0.86 59.57
CA GLU A 197 -18.21 0.97 58.66
C GLU A 197 -17.84 1.30 57.22
N HIS A 198 -16.67 1.85 57.02
CA HIS A 198 -16.14 2.21 55.69
C HIS A 198 -15.23 1.15 55.09
N ILE A 199 -14.99 0.04 55.81
CA ILE A 199 -14.10 -1.04 55.36
C ILE A 199 -14.94 -2.26 54.97
N GLU A 200 -14.80 -2.69 53.70
CA GLU A 200 -15.44 -3.88 53.15
C GLU A 200 -14.37 -4.85 52.67
N SER A 201 -14.40 -6.09 53.12
CA SER A 201 -13.50 -7.13 52.63
C SER A 201 -14.08 -7.80 51.36
N PHE A 202 -13.23 -8.12 50.41
CA PHE A 202 -13.62 -8.90 49.24
C PHE A 202 -12.62 -10.02 48.94
N HIS A 203 -13.09 -11.06 48.27
CA HIS A 203 -12.21 -12.07 47.75
C HIS A 203 -11.60 -11.61 46.42
N TYR A 204 -10.27 -11.56 46.37
CA TYR A 204 -9.56 -11.14 45.17
C TYR A 204 -9.54 -12.30 44.14
N GLU A 205 -9.94 -12.02 42.94
CA GLU A 205 -9.85 -12.90 41.77
C GLU A 205 -9.00 -12.25 40.70
N PRO A 206 -8.27 -13.04 39.87
CA PRO A 206 -7.53 -12.52 38.72
C PRO A 206 -8.42 -11.67 37.83
N PRO A 207 -7.88 -10.66 37.14
CA PRO A 207 -8.69 -9.68 36.43
C PRO A 207 -9.41 -10.27 35.22
N HIS A 208 -10.65 -9.82 35.00
CA HIS A 208 -11.37 -10.05 33.76
C HIS A 208 -11.50 -8.74 32.97
N LEU A 209 -10.46 -8.42 32.18
CA LEU A 209 -10.44 -7.20 31.39
C LEU A 209 -11.28 -7.32 30.13
N LYS A 210 -12.23 -6.43 29.97
CA LYS A 210 -12.99 -6.29 28.72
C LYS A 210 -12.15 -5.50 27.72
N LYS A 211 -11.88 -6.09 26.52
CA LYS A 211 -11.18 -5.44 25.39
C LYS A 211 -9.81 -4.81 25.75
N PRO A 212 -8.86 -5.55 26.31
CA PRO A 212 -7.57 -5.00 26.74
C PRO A 212 -6.78 -4.32 25.61
N LYS A 213 -6.90 -4.82 24.39
CA LYS A 213 -6.24 -4.26 23.19
C LYS A 213 -6.60 -2.80 22.93
N THR A 214 -7.83 -2.41 23.17
CA THR A 214 -8.34 -1.05 22.94
C THR A 214 -8.36 -0.18 24.16
N HIS A 215 -7.78 -0.66 25.28
CA HIS A 215 -7.70 0.09 26.52
C HIS A 215 -6.94 1.42 26.29
N PRO A 216 -7.42 2.57 26.84
CA PRO A 216 -6.77 3.86 26.64
C PRO A 216 -5.30 3.88 27.06
N PHE A 217 -4.95 3.16 28.12
CA PHE A 217 -3.61 3.07 28.70
C PHE A 217 -2.80 1.87 28.22
N ASN A 218 -3.18 1.28 27.08
CA ASN A 218 -2.34 0.28 26.44
C ASN A 218 -1.09 0.95 25.86
N VAL A 219 0.06 0.68 26.49
CA VAL A 219 1.36 1.28 26.16
C VAL A 219 1.99 0.66 24.92
N LEU A 220 1.50 -0.50 24.45
CA LEU A 220 1.96 -1.08 23.21
C LEU A 220 1.68 -0.12 22.05
N PRO A 221 2.60 -0.03 21.08
CA PRO A 221 2.31 0.72 19.88
C PRO A 221 1.03 0.16 19.27
N LYS A 222 0.02 1.00 19.13
CA LYS A 222 -1.15 0.66 18.34
C LYS A 222 -0.58 0.22 17.01
N ALA A 223 -0.75 -1.07 16.65
CA ALA A 223 -0.47 -1.48 15.30
C ALA A 223 -1.12 -0.41 14.42
N LYS A 224 -0.31 0.41 13.77
CA LYS A 224 -0.83 1.28 12.72
C LYS A 224 -1.59 0.30 11.86
N ASN A 225 -2.91 0.33 11.97
CA ASN A 225 -3.69 -0.28 10.93
C ASN A 225 -3.14 0.38 9.68
N SER A 226 -2.28 -0.31 8.96
CA SER A 226 -1.86 0.01 7.62
C SER A 226 -3.04 -0.12 6.64
N SER A 227 -4.24 -0.02 7.15
CA SER A 227 -5.46 0.37 6.45
C SER A 227 -5.56 1.89 6.26
N THR A 228 -4.45 2.62 6.28
CA THR A 228 -4.30 3.56 5.21
C THR A 228 -4.30 2.67 3.98
N LYS A 229 -5.47 2.38 3.47
CA LYS A 229 -5.67 2.13 2.05
C LYS A 229 -4.82 3.21 1.44
N SER A 230 -3.60 2.82 1.13
CA SER A 230 -2.56 3.77 0.77
C SER A 230 -3.18 4.45 -0.44
N GLY A 231 -3.45 5.75 -0.37
CA GLY A 231 -3.98 6.52 -1.51
C GLY A 231 -3.08 6.31 -2.73
N TYR A 232 -1.90 5.80 -2.49
CA TYR A 232 -0.94 5.29 -3.42
C TYR A 232 -1.50 4.14 -4.29
N TRP A 233 -2.18 3.15 -3.70
CA TRP A 233 -2.82 2.07 -4.47
C TRP A 233 -3.97 2.58 -5.33
N GLN A 234 -4.73 3.54 -4.84
CA GLN A 234 -5.79 4.20 -5.62
C GLN A 234 -5.19 5.07 -6.72
N ALA A 235 -4.11 5.79 -6.45
CA ALA A 235 -3.37 6.56 -7.44
C ALA A 235 -2.75 5.65 -8.52
N CYS A 236 -2.10 4.55 -8.14
CA CYS A 236 -1.56 3.56 -9.07
C CYS A 236 -2.66 2.91 -9.91
N ALA A 237 -3.80 2.55 -9.31
CA ALA A 237 -4.94 2.01 -10.04
C ALA A 237 -5.52 3.03 -11.02
N ALA A 238 -5.64 4.30 -10.63
CA ALA A 238 -6.10 5.37 -11.51
C ALA A 238 -5.16 5.58 -12.71
N VAL A 239 -3.84 5.59 -12.49
CA VAL A 239 -2.84 5.70 -13.57
C VAL A 239 -2.94 4.49 -14.51
N LEU A 240 -3.09 3.29 -13.98
CA LEU A 240 -3.20 2.06 -14.78
C LEU A 240 -4.47 2.07 -15.63
N VAL A 241 -5.61 2.48 -15.06
CA VAL A 241 -6.87 2.63 -15.80
C VAL A 241 -6.74 3.70 -16.88
N THR A 242 -6.13 4.85 -16.58
CA THR A 242 -5.91 5.93 -17.55
C THR A 242 -5.02 5.46 -18.70
N ALA A 243 -3.95 4.72 -18.43
CA ALA A 243 -3.07 4.14 -19.44
C ALA A 243 -3.82 3.14 -20.33
N LEU A 244 -4.64 2.26 -19.76
CA LEU A 244 -5.48 1.33 -20.51
C LEU A 244 -6.48 2.07 -21.43
N VAL A 245 -7.18 3.08 -20.89
CA VAL A 245 -8.13 3.89 -21.70
C VAL A 245 -7.40 4.60 -22.84
N ALA A 246 -6.22 5.17 -22.59
CA ALA A 246 -5.40 5.80 -23.62
C ALA A 246 -4.98 4.79 -24.71
N GLN A 247 -4.57 3.58 -24.32
CA GLN A 247 -4.21 2.50 -25.23
C GLN A 247 -5.41 2.08 -26.10
N PHE A 248 -6.57 1.86 -25.49
CA PHE A 248 -7.78 1.52 -26.23
C PHE A 248 -8.22 2.63 -27.20
N ALA A 249 -8.14 3.89 -26.78
CA ALA A 249 -8.44 5.03 -27.62
C ALA A 249 -7.47 5.12 -28.83
N TYR A 250 -6.18 4.90 -28.59
CA TYR A 250 -5.16 4.86 -29.64
C TYR A 250 -5.43 3.73 -30.64
N ASP A 251 -5.69 2.53 -30.15
CA ASP A 251 -5.97 1.37 -31.02
C ASP A 251 -7.26 1.54 -31.82
N ALA A 252 -8.30 2.14 -31.22
CA ALA A 252 -9.55 2.47 -31.92
C ALA A 252 -9.33 3.51 -33.03
N LEU A 253 -8.57 4.58 -32.75
CA LEU A 253 -8.21 5.58 -33.76
C LEU A 253 -7.37 4.97 -34.89
N ARG A 254 -6.41 4.12 -34.56
CA ARG A 254 -5.57 3.41 -35.53
C ARG A 254 -6.39 2.47 -36.40
N TRP A 255 -7.31 1.71 -35.77
CA TRP A 255 -8.24 0.83 -36.51
C TRP A 255 -9.13 1.61 -37.48
N TYR A 256 -9.67 2.76 -37.03
CA TYR A 256 -10.47 3.65 -37.87
C TYR A 256 -9.67 4.19 -39.07
N GLN A 257 -8.43 4.63 -38.86
CA GLN A 257 -7.54 5.09 -39.91
C GLN A 257 -7.22 3.97 -40.91
N TYR A 258 -6.90 2.78 -40.41
CA TYR A 258 -6.62 1.65 -41.30
C TYR A 258 -7.84 1.24 -42.11
N ARG A 259 -9.02 1.24 -41.54
CA ARG A 259 -10.24 0.95 -42.25
C ARG A 259 -10.49 1.96 -43.36
N LYS A 260 -10.32 3.26 -43.09
CA LYS A 260 -10.45 4.32 -44.09
C LYS A 260 -9.44 4.16 -45.26
N VAL A 261 -8.18 3.86 -44.92
CA VAL A 261 -7.15 3.62 -45.94
C VAL A 261 -7.45 2.35 -46.72
N ALA A 262 -7.93 1.28 -46.10
CA ALA A 262 -8.30 0.05 -46.76
C ALA A 262 -9.45 0.30 -47.77
N ASP A 263 -10.51 1.00 -47.32
CA ASP A 263 -11.65 1.35 -48.22
C ASP A 263 -11.19 2.20 -49.42
N GLN A 264 -10.33 3.20 -49.17
CA GLN A 264 -9.77 4.03 -50.28
C GLN A 264 -8.92 3.20 -51.22
N THR A 265 -8.09 2.31 -50.71
CA THR A 265 -7.23 1.43 -51.48
C THR A 265 -8.06 0.45 -52.31
N ALA A 266 -9.13 -0.09 -51.70
CA ALA A 266 -10.05 -0.99 -52.40
C ALA A 266 -10.75 -0.29 -53.60
N VAL A 267 -11.22 0.94 -53.39
CA VAL A 267 -11.83 1.74 -54.46
C VAL A 267 -10.82 2.02 -55.56
N GLN A 268 -9.62 2.45 -55.24
CA GLN A 268 -8.57 2.71 -56.24
C GLN A 268 -8.17 1.43 -57.01
N ALA A 269 -8.07 0.32 -56.31
CA ALA A 269 -7.75 -0.96 -56.95
C ALA A 269 -8.87 -1.42 -57.91
N MET A 270 -10.14 -1.22 -57.54
CA MET A 270 -11.27 -1.50 -58.42
C MET A 270 -11.30 -0.59 -59.65
N GLU A 271 -11.00 0.71 -59.49
CA GLU A 271 -10.91 1.65 -60.60
C GLU A 271 -9.77 1.28 -61.57
N GLN A 272 -8.59 0.94 -61.05
CA GLN A 272 -7.47 0.48 -61.86
C GLN A 272 -7.78 -0.83 -62.61
N TYR A 273 -8.45 -1.77 -61.93
CA TYR A 273 -8.86 -3.01 -62.55
C TYR A 273 -9.82 -2.74 -63.71
N LYS A 274 -10.86 -1.88 -63.53
CA LYS A 274 -11.81 -1.49 -64.59
C LYS A 274 -11.12 -0.76 -65.74
N TYR A 275 -10.10 0.04 -65.43
CA TYR A 275 -9.29 0.73 -66.44
C TYR A 275 -8.53 -0.26 -67.32
N TRP A 276 -7.96 -1.31 -66.76
CA TRP A 276 -7.16 -2.28 -67.49
C TRP A 276 -7.98 -3.34 -68.19
N PHE A 277 -9.08 -3.78 -67.61
CA PHE A 277 -9.88 -4.94 -68.16
C PHE A 277 -11.27 -4.57 -68.67
N GLY A 278 -11.58 -3.29 -68.71
CA GLY A 278 -12.84 -2.77 -69.27
C GLY A 278 -13.90 -2.40 -68.18
N GLN A 279 -14.68 -1.37 -68.51
CA GLN A 279 -15.68 -0.80 -67.55
C GLN A 279 -16.86 -1.71 -67.23
N ASN A 280 -17.14 -2.74 -68.12
CA ASN A 280 -18.27 -3.66 -67.92
C ASN A 280 -17.95 -4.86 -67.00
N SER A 281 -16.76 -4.89 -66.37
CA SER A 281 -16.40 -5.96 -65.47
C SER A 281 -17.12 -5.78 -64.11
N ARG A 282 -17.94 -6.75 -63.71
CA ARG A 282 -18.59 -6.82 -62.41
C ARG A 282 -17.57 -7.25 -61.34
N VAL A 283 -16.80 -6.31 -60.83
CA VAL A 283 -15.78 -6.57 -59.81
C VAL A 283 -16.26 -6.01 -58.45
N THR A 284 -16.19 -6.85 -57.44
CA THR A 284 -16.41 -6.49 -56.02
C THR A 284 -15.09 -6.65 -55.28
N GLU A 285 -14.93 -5.98 -54.16
CA GLU A 285 -13.74 -6.06 -53.29
C GLU A 285 -13.35 -7.52 -52.99
N GLN A 286 -14.34 -8.36 -52.70
CA GLN A 286 -14.12 -9.78 -52.39
C GLN A 286 -13.64 -10.63 -53.60
N ASN A 287 -14.02 -10.24 -54.80
CA ASN A 287 -13.72 -10.99 -56.02
C ASN A 287 -12.53 -10.43 -56.80
N LEU A 288 -12.03 -9.25 -56.43
CA LEU A 288 -10.97 -8.56 -57.17
C LEU A 288 -9.74 -9.42 -57.39
N LYS A 289 -9.25 -10.07 -56.33
CA LYS A 289 -8.06 -10.94 -56.40
C LYS A 289 -8.27 -12.14 -57.30
N SER A 290 -9.38 -12.85 -57.17
CA SER A 290 -9.65 -14.06 -57.94
C SER A 290 -9.90 -13.74 -59.43
N GLN A 291 -10.55 -12.60 -59.70
CA GLN A 291 -10.76 -12.17 -61.09
C GLN A 291 -9.45 -11.69 -61.72
N PHE A 292 -8.62 -10.99 -61.00
CA PHE A 292 -7.30 -10.58 -61.49
C PHE A 292 -6.41 -11.78 -61.77
N GLU A 293 -6.35 -12.77 -60.87
CA GLU A 293 -5.63 -14.03 -61.12
C GLU A 293 -6.18 -14.82 -62.31
N SER A 294 -7.50 -14.82 -62.50
CA SER A 294 -8.15 -15.47 -63.67
C SER A 294 -7.77 -14.81 -64.97
N GLN A 295 -7.78 -13.46 -64.99
CA GLN A 295 -7.38 -12.71 -66.18
C GLN A 295 -5.89 -12.86 -66.51
N LEU A 296 -5.03 -12.94 -65.52
CA LEU A 296 -3.61 -13.23 -65.68
C LEU A 296 -3.38 -14.64 -66.25
N ARG A 297 -4.18 -15.63 -65.81
CA ARG A 297 -4.10 -17.01 -66.37
C ARG A 297 -4.57 -17.09 -67.86
N LEU A 298 -5.60 -16.33 -68.24
CA LEU A 298 -6.09 -16.27 -69.57
C LEU A 298 -5.09 -15.60 -70.53
N ASN A 299 -4.32 -14.60 -70.00
CA ASN A 299 -3.26 -13.93 -70.77
C ASN A 299 -1.89 -14.63 -70.69
N LYS A 300 -1.84 -15.88 -70.25
CA LYS A 300 -0.63 -16.65 -70.02
C LYS A 300 0.22 -16.93 -71.30
N ASN A 301 -0.23 -16.50 -72.47
CA ASN A 301 0.57 -16.47 -73.71
C ASN A 301 1.36 -15.14 -73.84
N ALA A 302 1.19 -14.18 -72.98
CA ALA A 302 1.96 -12.94 -72.96
C ALA A 302 3.13 -13.08 -71.98
N ASN A 303 4.27 -13.39 -72.50
CA ASN A 303 5.65 -13.21 -72.14
C ASN A 303 5.92 -13.08 -70.57
N THR A 304 6.09 -14.22 -69.91
CA THR A 304 6.49 -14.33 -68.49
C THR A 304 7.79 -13.57 -68.19
N GLN A 305 8.64 -13.33 -69.16
CA GLN A 305 9.89 -12.59 -68.99
C GLN A 305 9.67 -11.11 -68.70
N ALA A 306 8.66 -10.44 -69.25
CA ALA A 306 8.32 -9.05 -68.93
C ALA A 306 7.92 -8.85 -67.47
N LEU A 307 7.11 -9.79 -66.91
CA LEU A 307 6.67 -9.75 -65.53
C LEU A 307 7.83 -10.04 -64.57
N GLN A 308 8.73 -10.95 -64.92
CA GLN A 308 9.95 -11.19 -64.11
C GLN A 308 10.87 -9.96 -64.07
N LEU A 309 11.06 -9.29 -65.19
CA LEU A 309 11.85 -8.04 -65.21
C LEU A 309 11.16 -6.95 -64.41
N LEU A 310 9.85 -6.75 -64.52
CA LEU A 310 9.10 -5.76 -63.75
C LEU A 310 9.10 -6.05 -62.25
N SER A 311 9.01 -7.31 -61.83
CA SER A 311 9.06 -7.68 -60.41
C SER A 311 10.42 -7.42 -59.77
N ARG A 312 11.49 -7.45 -60.52
CA ARG A 312 12.87 -7.15 -60.09
C ARG A 312 13.16 -5.66 -60.13
N VAL A 313 12.69 -4.94 -61.12
CA VAL A 313 12.93 -3.50 -61.31
C VAL A 313 12.00 -2.63 -60.46
N GLY A 314 10.75 -3.06 -60.22
CA GLY A 314 9.73 -2.32 -59.50
C GLY A 314 10.14 -1.84 -58.13
N PRO A 315 10.68 -2.71 -57.23
CA PRO A 315 11.16 -2.30 -55.89
C PRO A 315 12.23 -1.21 -55.95
N ILE A 316 13.10 -1.25 -56.95
CA ILE A 316 14.20 -0.28 -57.12
C ILE A 316 13.65 1.09 -57.52
N LEU A 317 12.65 1.09 -58.42
CA LEU A 317 11.95 2.34 -58.81
C LEU A 317 11.24 2.95 -57.59
N MET A 318 10.55 2.15 -56.78
CA MET A 318 9.85 2.60 -55.58
C MET A 318 10.83 3.16 -54.54
N GLN A 319 11.95 2.51 -54.33
CA GLN A 319 12.98 2.95 -53.35
C GLN A 319 13.58 4.31 -53.71
N ASN A 320 13.70 4.60 -55.05
CA ASN A 320 14.19 5.88 -55.54
C ASN A 320 13.08 6.91 -55.82
N GLN A 321 11.81 6.60 -55.45
CA GLN A 321 10.64 7.48 -55.65
C GLN A 321 10.44 7.85 -57.16
N ILE A 322 10.76 6.94 -58.04
CA ILE A 322 10.62 7.13 -59.50
C ILE A 322 9.32 6.52 -59.96
N VAL A 323 8.58 7.27 -60.75
CA VAL A 323 7.29 6.83 -61.32
C VAL A 323 7.46 6.50 -62.76
N ALA A 324 7.07 5.27 -63.17
CA ALA A 324 6.99 4.90 -64.58
C ALA A 324 5.67 5.41 -65.17
N SER A 325 5.74 6.29 -66.16
CA SER A 325 4.57 6.84 -66.87
C SER A 325 4.12 5.95 -68.02
N ARG A 326 5.04 5.26 -68.63
CA ARG A 326 4.77 4.29 -69.72
C ARG A 326 5.74 3.13 -69.63
N VAL A 327 5.22 1.94 -69.87
CA VAL A 327 6.01 0.69 -69.87
C VAL A 327 5.65 -0.08 -71.14
N ASN A 328 6.64 -0.39 -71.91
CA ASN A 328 6.47 -1.20 -73.11
C ASN A 328 7.52 -2.33 -73.10
N TYR A 329 7.11 -3.53 -73.48
CA TYR A 329 7.97 -4.70 -73.64
C TYR A 329 7.89 -5.27 -75.04
N ASP A 330 8.99 -5.19 -75.72
CA ASP A 330 9.07 -5.72 -77.14
C ASP A 330 10.45 -6.37 -77.34
N THR A 331 10.47 -7.49 -78.02
CA THR A 331 11.70 -8.24 -78.37
C THR A 331 12.72 -8.39 -77.25
N ALA A 332 12.27 -8.82 -76.08
CA ALA A 332 13.08 -9.00 -74.86
C ALA A 332 13.70 -7.70 -74.26
N VAL A 333 13.23 -6.54 -74.66
CA VAL A 333 13.64 -5.23 -74.11
C VAL A 333 12.48 -4.57 -73.42
N LEU A 334 12.64 -4.25 -72.15
CA LEU A 334 11.70 -3.47 -71.37
C LEU A 334 12.04 -1.98 -71.53
N THR A 335 11.18 -1.24 -72.17
CA THR A 335 11.31 0.21 -72.35
C THR A 335 10.36 0.92 -71.35
N MET A 336 10.90 1.77 -70.51
CA MET A 336 10.13 2.54 -69.55
C MET A 336 10.40 4.03 -69.69
N GLU A 337 9.34 4.82 -69.62
CA GLU A 337 9.41 6.24 -69.53
C GLU A 337 9.30 6.59 -68.00
N LEU A 338 10.37 7.09 -67.40
CA LEU A 338 10.49 7.30 -65.97
C LEU A 338 10.47 8.79 -65.64
N LYS A 339 9.67 9.16 -64.64
CA LYS A 339 9.67 10.51 -64.04
C LYS A 339 10.39 10.49 -62.71
N ALA A 340 11.36 11.38 -62.55
CA ALA A 340 12.13 11.55 -61.30
C ALA A 340 12.26 13.04 -60.94
N ASN A 341 12.57 13.33 -59.67
CA ASN A 341 12.73 14.68 -59.19
C ASN A 341 13.96 15.42 -59.73
N SER A 342 14.94 14.69 -60.30
CA SER A 342 16.09 15.28 -60.99
C SER A 342 16.73 14.30 -61.98
N SER A 343 17.51 14.80 -62.88
CA SER A 343 18.29 14.01 -63.83
C SER A 343 19.35 13.12 -63.16
N ALA A 344 19.91 13.58 -62.03
CA ALA A 344 20.87 12.83 -61.24
C ALA A 344 20.27 11.53 -60.67
N VAL A 345 18.98 11.54 -60.28
CA VAL A 345 18.26 10.35 -59.76
C VAL A 345 18.09 9.31 -60.84
N LEU A 346 17.84 9.69 -62.09
CA LEU A 346 17.75 8.76 -63.23
C LEU A 346 19.12 8.15 -63.57
N GLN A 347 20.20 8.93 -63.49
CA GLN A 347 21.55 8.41 -63.68
C GLN A 347 21.96 7.42 -62.56
N ASN A 348 21.65 7.75 -61.30
CA ASN A 348 21.89 6.82 -60.17
C ASN A 348 21.08 5.52 -60.33
N LEU A 349 19.83 5.61 -60.75
CA LEU A 349 19.01 4.45 -61.00
C LEU A 349 19.65 3.53 -62.04
N THR A 350 20.14 4.12 -63.14
CA THR A 350 20.80 3.37 -64.19
C THR A 350 22.04 2.64 -63.68
N GLN A 351 22.80 3.32 -62.82
CA GLN A 351 24.00 2.73 -62.20
C GLN A 351 23.64 1.60 -61.24
N GLN A 352 22.61 1.76 -60.43
CA GLN A 352 22.10 0.71 -59.52
C GLN A 352 21.58 -0.51 -60.26
N LEU A 353 20.81 -0.30 -61.32
CA LEU A 353 20.32 -1.40 -62.17
C LEU A 353 21.45 -2.17 -62.87
N ASN A 354 22.48 -1.45 -63.35
CA ASN A 354 23.66 -2.07 -63.93
C ASN A 354 24.45 -2.89 -62.92
N GLN A 355 24.57 -2.43 -61.67
CA GLN A 355 25.20 -3.16 -60.56
C GLN A 355 24.44 -4.45 -60.22
N GLN A 356 23.13 -4.51 -60.46
CA GLN A 356 22.31 -5.68 -60.22
C GLN A 356 22.24 -6.64 -61.43
N GLY A 357 23.06 -6.38 -62.44
CA GLY A 357 23.22 -7.28 -63.58
C GLY A 357 22.27 -7.04 -64.73
N PHE A 358 21.54 -5.92 -64.76
CA PHE A 358 20.75 -5.51 -65.91
C PHE A 358 21.61 -4.71 -66.89
N LYS A 359 21.39 -4.91 -68.18
CA LYS A 359 21.95 -4.01 -69.17
C LYS A 359 20.98 -2.87 -69.38
N VAL A 360 21.36 -1.67 -68.93
CA VAL A 360 20.47 -0.53 -68.97
C VAL A 360 21.04 0.58 -69.87
N GLU A 361 20.22 1.01 -70.83
CA GLU A 361 20.52 2.18 -71.67
C GLU A 361 19.58 3.34 -71.24
N LEU A 362 20.17 4.46 -70.92
CA LEU A 362 19.45 5.70 -70.60
C LEU A 362 19.39 6.55 -71.84
N GLY A 363 18.18 6.75 -72.38
CA GLY A 363 17.94 7.64 -73.50
C GLY A 363 17.95 9.10 -73.16
N ASN A 364 17.40 9.93 -74.04
CA ASN A 364 17.40 11.38 -73.89
C ASN A 364 16.60 11.80 -72.65
N ILE A 365 17.21 12.59 -71.73
CA ILE A 365 16.56 13.13 -70.53
C ILE A 365 16.02 14.50 -70.90
N GLN A 366 14.74 14.74 -70.67
CA GLN A 366 14.09 16.03 -70.89
C GLN A 366 13.70 16.62 -69.52
N PRO A 367 14.04 17.88 -69.25
CA PRO A 367 13.55 18.58 -68.07
C PRO A 367 12.04 18.80 -68.20
N ASN A 368 11.28 18.47 -67.13
CA ASN A 368 9.85 18.68 -67.10
C ASN A 368 9.45 19.37 -65.76
N GLY A 369 9.32 20.67 -65.79
CA GLY A 369 9.04 21.49 -64.62
C GLY A 369 10.10 21.37 -63.53
N ALA A 370 9.70 20.89 -62.35
CA ALA A 370 10.64 20.67 -61.20
C ALA A 370 11.34 19.28 -61.22
N GLY A 371 11.16 18.48 -62.27
CA GLY A 371 11.70 17.10 -62.38
C GLY A 371 12.31 16.82 -63.74
N ALA A 372 12.68 15.57 -64.00
CA ALA A 372 13.22 15.07 -65.24
C ALA A 372 12.45 13.83 -65.75
N ILE A 373 12.23 13.72 -67.03
CA ILE A 373 11.69 12.55 -67.68
C ILE A 373 12.77 11.91 -68.54
N GLY A 374 12.99 10.64 -68.43
CA GLY A 374 13.95 9.88 -69.21
C GLY A 374 13.40 8.54 -69.71
N LEU A 375 13.80 8.14 -70.93
CA LEU A 375 13.49 6.85 -71.42
C LEU A 375 14.58 5.86 -71.05
N VAL A 376 14.22 4.79 -70.37
CA VAL A 376 15.16 3.77 -69.92
C VAL A 376 14.79 2.46 -70.59
N LYS A 377 15.78 1.83 -71.22
CA LYS A 377 15.69 0.52 -71.84
C LYS A 377 16.48 -0.48 -71.01
N ILE A 378 15.84 -1.60 -70.68
CA ILE A 378 16.43 -2.64 -69.80
C ILE A 378 16.37 -3.97 -70.56
N GLN A 379 17.50 -4.61 -70.55
CA GLN A 379 17.66 -5.95 -71.13
C GLN A 379 18.14 -6.96 -70.13
#